data_a83a9e2fb05c86313cf7073f561a7f4a
#
_entry.id   a83a9e2fb05c86313cf7073f561a7f4a
#
_cell.length_a   1.000
_cell.length_b   1.000
_cell.length_c   1.000
_cell.angle_alpha   90.00
_cell.angle_beta   90.00
_cell.angle_gamma   90.00
#
_symmetry.space_group_name_H-M   'P 1'
#
loop_
_entity.id
_entity.type
_entity.pdbx_description
1 polymer ?
#
loop_
_entity_poly.entity_id
_entity_poly.type
_entity_poly.pdbx_seq_one_letter_code
_entity_poly.pdbx_strand_id
1 'polypeptide(L)'
;MLLYNVTLIIDDSVADAWLIWMLADHVPKVMSTGKFVSNRLLKVVDSPNEGVTYCAQYVAENMGDYVDYQENYGPAMQQDLAEKFGEKIVAFRTLMEYVD
;
A
#
# COMPACT_ATOMS: atom_id res chain seq x y z
N MET A 1 -5.94 0.71 -17.60
CA MET A 1 -5.12 0.36 -16.41
C MET A 1 -5.43 1.28 -15.25
N LEU A 2 -5.33 0.75 -14.06
CA LEU A 2 -5.62 1.48 -12.82
C LEU A 2 -4.40 1.44 -11.89
N LEU A 3 -4.20 2.53 -11.17
CA LEU A 3 -3.17 2.62 -10.13
C LEU A 3 -3.86 2.70 -8.77
N TYR A 4 -3.68 1.67 -7.96
CA TYR A 4 -4.13 1.65 -6.58
C TYR A 4 -2.99 2.18 -5.72
N ASN A 5 -3.18 3.34 -5.11
CA ASN A 5 -2.18 4.01 -4.30
C ASN A 5 -2.59 4.01 -2.84
N VAL A 6 -1.70 3.55 -1.99
CA VAL A 6 -1.84 3.64 -0.54
C VAL A 6 -0.78 4.59 -0.03
N THR A 7 -1.20 5.74 0.47
CA THR A 7 -0.30 6.71 1.11
C THR A 7 -0.27 6.41 2.60
N LEU A 8 0.92 6.16 3.14
CA LEU A 8 1.11 5.78 4.54
C LEU A 8 2.01 6.79 5.23
N ILE A 9 1.52 7.33 6.34
CA ILE A 9 2.30 8.19 7.23
C ILE A 9 2.66 7.36 8.44
N ILE A 10 3.96 7.16 8.66
CA ILE A 10 4.48 6.19 9.63
C ILE A 10 5.24 6.92 10.71
N ASP A 11 4.93 6.62 11.97
CA ASP A 11 5.65 7.16 13.10
C ASP A 11 7.14 6.81 12.98
N ASP A 12 8.01 7.77 13.26
CA ASP A 12 9.46 7.60 13.16
C ASP A 12 9.96 6.39 13.94
N SER A 13 9.34 6.09 15.07
CA SER A 13 9.76 4.99 15.95
C SER A 13 9.63 3.61 15.31
N VAL A 14 8.78 3.46 14.29
CA VAL A 14 8.54 2.17 13.63
C VAL A 14 8.83 2.19 12.13
N ALA A 15 9.30 3.32 11.59
CA ALA A 15 9.47 3.48 10.14
C ALA A 15 10.43 2.45 9.54
N ASP A 16 11.56 2.19 10.17
CA ASP A 16 12.54 1.22 9.65
C ASP A 16 11.99 -0.21 9.70
N ALA A 17 11.38 -0.59 10.81
CA ALA A 17 10.75 -1.91 10.94
C ALA A 17 9.61 -2.10 9.95
N TRP A 18 8.82 -1.04 9.73
CA TRP A 18 7.73 -1.06 8.76
C TRP A 18 8.26 -1.28 7.34
N LEU A 19 9.31 -0.57 6.95
CA LEU A 19 9.87 -0.70 5.60
C LEU A 19 10.37 -2.12 5.35
N ILE A 20 11.07 -2.70 6.30
CA ILE A 20 11.58 -4.07 6.21
C ILE A 20 10.40 -5.05 6.03
N TRP A 21 9.37 -4.91 6.85
CA TRP A 21 8.18 -5.76 6.79
C TRP A 21 7.43 -5.61 5.47
N MET A 22 7.27 -4.37 4.98
CA MET A 22 6.60 -4.12 3.70
C MET A 22 7.28 -4.83 2.55
N LEU A 23 8.61 -4.70 2.47
CA LEU A 23 9.37 -5.28 1.36
C LEU A 23 9.48 -6.80 1.46
N ALA A 24 9.61 -7.34 2.66
CA ALA A 24 9.83 -8.77 2.87
C ALA A 24 8.53 -9.59 2.92
N ASP A 25 7.43 -8.99 3.38
CA ASP A 25 6.21 -9.74 3.67
C ASP A 25 4.96 -9.18 2.98
N HIS A 26 4.61 -7.92 3.26
CA HIS A 26 3.31 -7.38 2.85
C HIS A 26 3.17 -7.21 1.34
N VAL A 27 4.12 -6.55 0.69
CA VAL A 27 4.08 -6.35 -0.78
C VAL A 27 4.08 -7.68 -1.52
N PRO A 28 4.94 -8.67 -1.18
CA PRO A 28 4.85 -9.98 -1.80
C PRO A 28 3.50 -10.66 -1.64
N LYS A 29 2.86 -10.53 -0.46
CA LYS A 29 1.52 -11.08 -0.23
C LYS A 29 0.49 -10.44 -1.16
N VAL A 30 0.50 -9.11 -1.26
CA VAL A 30 -0.42 -8.38 -2.15
C VAL A 30 -0.21 -8.84 -3.59
N MET A 31 1.02 -8.93 -4.04
CA MET A 31 1.33 -9.36 -5.41
C MET A 31 0.98 -10.82 -5.67
N SER A 32 1.04 -11.68 -4.65
CA SER A 32 0.70 -13.09 -4.78
C SER A 32 -0.78 -13.35 -5.06
N THR A 33 -1.65 -12.35 -4.82
CA THR A 33 -3.08 -12.45 -5.17
C THR A 33 -3.30 -12.57 -6.67
N GLY A 34 -2.33 -12.15 -7.50
CA GLY A 34 -2.44 -12.16 -8.95
C GLY A 34 -3.31 -11.06 -9.53
N LYS A 35 -3.76 -10.10 -8.71
CA LYS A 35 -4.66 -9.03 -9.14
C LYS A 35 -3.93 -7.79 -9.64
N PHE A 36 -2.64 -7.67 -9.36
CA PHE A 36 -1.81 -6.56 -9.81
C PHE A 36 -0.66 -7.08 -10.66
N VAL A 37 -0.28 -6.30 -11.68
CA VAL A 37 0.78 -6.67 -12.63
C VAL A 37 2.13 -6.08 -12.25
N SER A 38 2.15 -5.03 -11.44
CA SER A 38 3.38 -4.41 -10.97
C SER A 38 3.13 -3.63 -9.69
N ASN A 39 4.22 -3.28 -9.00
CA ASN A 39 4.17 -2.47 -7.79
C ASN A 39 5.37 -1.55 -7.71
N ARG A 40 5.23 -0.52 -6.90
CA ARG A 40 6.28 0.44 -6.55
C ARG A 40 6.10 0.89 -5.12
N LEU A 41 7.20 1.07 -4.41
CA LEU A 41 7.18 1.72 -3.11
C LEU A 41 8.02 2.99 -3.21
N LEU A 42 7.41 4.14 -2.94
CA LEU A 42 8.03 5.45 -3.07
C LEU A 42 8.04 6.16 -1.73
N LYS A 43 9.12 6.85 -1.42
CA LYS A 43 9.22 7.71 -0.25
C LYS A 43 8.96 9.15 -0.66
N VAL A 44 8.08 9.83 0.06
CA VAL A 44 7.84 11.25 -0.13
C VAL A 44 8.96 12.01 0.56
N VAL A 45 9.79 12.73 -0.22
CA VAL A 45 11.01 13.37 0.31
C VAL A 45 10.76 14.75 0.89
N ASP A 46 9.64 15.36 0.57
CA ASP A 46 9.28 16.71 1.05
C ASP A 46 7.85 16.70 1.60
N SER A 47 7.66 15.91 2.65
CA SER A 47 6.36 15.76 3.30
C SER A 47 6.17 16.82 4.38
N PRO A 48 5.00 17.50 4.42
CA PRO A 48 4.68 18.42 5.52
C PRO A 48 4.29 17.70 6.80
N ASN A 49 4.09 16.39 6.75
CA ASN A 49 3.64 15.60 7.90
C ASN A 49 4.82 15.23 8.80
N GLU A 50 4.54 15.05 10.10
CA GLU A 50 5.47 14.41 11.00
C GLU A 50 5.57 12.94 10.64
N GLY A 51 6.71 12.31 10.96
CA GLY A 51 6.95 10.93 10.60
C GLY A 51 7.48 10.78 9.18
N VAL A 52 7.37 9.59 8.64
CA VAL A 52 7.87 9.25 7.30
C VAL A 52 6.67 8.87 6.43
N THR A 53 6.61 9.45 5.23
CA THR A 53 5.50 9.20 4.30
C THR A 53 5.99 8.35 3.13
N TYR A 54 5.27 7.25 2.88
CA TYR A 54 5.49 6.37 1.74
C TYR A 54 4.22 6.24 0.91
N CYS A 55 4.39 5.96 -0.38
CA CYS A 55 3.30 5.59 -1.27
C CYS A 55 3.56 4.18 -1.79
N ALA A 56 2.68 3.25 -1.45
CA ALA A 56 2.69 1.91 -2.01
C ALA A 56 1.72 1.88 -3.20
N GLN A 57 2.23 1.61 -4.38
CA GLN A 57 1.48 1.69 -5.62
C GLN A 57 1.40 0.33 -6.31
N TYR A 58 0.20 -0.05 -6.72
CA TYR A 58 -0.06 -1.31 -7.40
C TYR A 58 -0.86 -1.06 -8.67
N VAL A 59 -0.43 -1.65 -9.77
CA VAL A 59 -1.10 -1.48 -11.07
C VAL A 59 -1.99 -2.68 -11.34
N ALA A 60 -3.29 -2.42 -11.56
CA ALA A 60 -4.26 -3.40 -12.02
C ALA A 60 -4.55 -3.20 -13.51
N GLU A 61 -4.69 -4.27 -14.27
CA GLU A 61 -4.98 -4.17 -15.70
C GLU A 61 -6.36 -3.61 -15.97
N ASN A 62 -7.33 -3.93 -15.11
CA ASN A 62 -8.73 -3.56 -15.29
C ASN A 62 -9.45 -3.41 -13.95
N MET A 63 -10.65 -2.82 -14.02
CA MET A 63 -11.48 -2.60 -12.84
C MET A 63 -11.91 -3.90 -12.16
N GLY A 64 -12.18 -4.96 -12.95
CA GLY A 64 -12.59 -6.25 -12.40
C GLY A 64 -11.56 -6.85 -11.46
N ASP A 65 -10.27 -6.79 -11.82
CA ASP A 65 -9.19 -7.27 -10.96
C ASP A 65 -9.08 -6.46 -9.69
N TYR A 66 -9.20 -5.13 -9.79
CA TYR A 66 -9.18 -4.26 -8.62
C TYR A 66 -10.35 -4.55 -7.68
N VAL A 67 -11.56 -4.67 -8.20
CA VAL A 67 -12.76 -4.95 -7.40
C VAL A 67 -12.63 -6.31 -6.70
N ASP A 68 -12.15 -7.32 -7.42
CA ASP A 68 -11.91 -8.65 -6.84
C ASP A 68 -10.90 -8.58 -5.70
N TYR A 69 -9.82 -7.81 -5.87
CA TYR A 69 -8.86 -7.59 -4.81
C TYR A 69 -9.53 -6.93 -3.59
N GLN A 70 -10.27 -5.85 -3.80
CA GLN A 70 -10.92 -5.11 -2.71
C GLN A 70 -11.91 -5.96 -1.92
N GLU A 71 -12.66 -6.82 -2.61
CA GLU A 71 -13.67 -7.64 -1.97
C GLU A 71 -13.08 -8.86 -1.25
N ASN A 72 -12.09 -9.51 -1.86
CA ASN A 72 -11.62 -10.83 -1.40
C ASN A 72 -10.27 -10.81 -0.67
N TYR A 73 -9.45 -9.78 -0.86
CA TYR A 73 -8.10 -9.72 -0.28
C TYR A 73 -7.84 -8.47 0.55
N GLY A 74 -8.39 -7.34 0.12
CA GLY A 74 -8.14 -6.04 0.74
C GLY A 74 -8.36 -6.01 2.25
N PRO A 75 -9.50 -6.49 2.76
CA PRO A 75 -9.77 -6.48 4.19
C PRO A 75 -8.72 -7.22 5.02
N ALA A 76 -8.27 -8.39 4.57
CA ALA A 76 -7.23 -9.16 5.26
C ALA A 76 -5.88 -8.42 5.24
N MET A 77 -5.54 -7.76 4.14
CA MET A 77 -4.29 -7.00 4.02
C MET A 77 -4.30 -5.76 4.92
N GLN A 78 -5.44 -5.07 5.01
CA GLN A 78 -5.59 -3.92 5.90
C GLN A 78 -5.53 -4.34 7.37
N GLN A 79 -6.15 -5.46 7.71
CA GLN A 79 -6.10 -6.01 9.06
C GLN A 79 -4.68 -6.40 9.47
N ASP A 80 -3.93 -7.02 8.58
CA ASP A 80 -2.54 -7.42 8.81
C ASP A 80 -1.68 -6.20 9.17
N LEU A 81 -1.83 -5.12 8.42
CA LEU A 81 -1.14 -3.85 8.67
C LEU A 81 -1.54 -3.26 10.04
N ALA A 82 -2.84 -3.22 10.33
CA ALA A 82 -3.38 -2.67 11.56
C ALA A 82 -2.91 -3.47 12.79
N GLU A 83 -2.91 -4.78 12.71
CA GLU A 83 -2.45 -5.65 13.80
C GLU A 83 -0.97 -5.48 14.09
N LYS A 84 -0.16 -5.29 13.04
CA LYS A 84 1.28 -5.20 13.17
C LYS A 84 1.75 -3.85 13.73
N PHE A 85 1.16 -2.76 13.26
CA PHE A 85 1.64 -1.41 13.57
C PHE A 85 0.62 -0.52 14.28
N GLY A 86 -0.67 -0.85 14.19
CA GLY A 86 -1.73 -0.18 14.93
C GLY A 86 -1.81 1.33 14.67
N GLU A 87 -1.80 2.10 15.75
CA GLU A 87 -1.96 3.56 15.73
C GLU A 87 -0.71 4.30 15.23
N LYS A 88 0.39 3.59 14.99
CA LYS A 88 1.64 4.18 14.51
C LYS A 88 1.60 4.51 13.02
N ILE A 89 0.53 4.15 12.34
CA ILE A 89 0.38 4.36 10.90
C ILE A 89 -0.99 4.96 10.60
N VAL A 90 -0.99 5.96 9.70
CA VAL A 90 -2.21 6.49 9.08
C VAL A 90 -2.13 6.18 7.59
N ALA A 91 -3.19 5.61 7.04
CA ALA A 91 -3.21 5.21 5.64
C ALA A 91 -4.38 5.85 4.89
N PHE A 92 -4.11 6.35 3.69
CA PHE A 92 -5.09 6.88 2.76
C PHE A 92 -5.01 6.10 1.45
N ARG A 93 -6.15 5.78 0.88
CA ARG A 93 -6.23 4.98 -0.35
C ARG A 93 -6.83 5.80 -1.47
N THR A 94 -6.22 5.73 -2.65
CA THR A 94 -6.65 6.44 -3.84
C THR A 94 -6.59 5.49 -5.03
N LEU A 95 -7.66 5.45 -5.80
CA LEU A 95 -7.68 4.71 -7.06
C LEU A 95 -7.63 5.71 -8.20
N MET A 96 -6.68 5.54 -9.11
CA MET A 96 -6.47 6.43 -10.25
C MET A 96 -6.50 5.62 -11.54
N GLU A 97 -7.00 6.23 -12.59
CA GLU A 97 -7.02 5.62 -13.90
C GLU A 97 -5.93 6.24 -14.77
N TYR A 98 -5.20 5.39 -15.50
CA TYR A 98 -4.25 5.88 -16.50
C TYR A 98 -5.04 6.47 -17.67
N VAL A 99 -4.73 7.71 -18.00
CA VAL A 99 -5.35 8.42 -19.14
C VAL A 99 -4.38 8.64 -20.28
N ASP A 100 -3.15 8.17 -20.09
CA ASP A 100 -2.06 8.38 -21.04
C ASP A 100 -1.31 7.09 -21.30
#